data_fbd0f109e30d8eef0af76b9753136458
#
_entry.id   fbd0f109e30d8eef0af76b9753136458
#
_cell.length_a   1.000
_cell.length_b   1.000
_cell.length_c   1.000
_cell.angle_alpha   90.00
_cell.angle_beta   90.00
_cell.angle_gamma   90.00
#
_symmetry.space_group_name_H-M   'P 1'
#
loop_
_entity.id
_entity.type
_entity.pdbx_description
1 polymer ?
#
loop_
_entity_poly.entity_id
_entity_poly.type
_entity_poly.pdbx_seq_one_letter_code
_entity_poly.pdbx_strand_id
1 'polypeptide(L)'
;IDLIIGGHSHTRVGKEQIHNGIMITQAENKLKYGTLIKLTVSSDGKVSRSMQLIDIRNSKKENPEIRAIVDRYNDNPVLNQVIATATDDFSSYEELGYLMADAQRAAAGADIALMNPGGVRIDQLPKGPVTIKNVYQLDPFGNELVVTKLSGGEIFSLLRAAWPVDDRSPLYTSGITTDIKINDQGNPEEIKIFTNDGKPLDMNTVYTVAMNSYMTQV
;
A
#
# COMPACT_ATOMS: atom_id res chain seq x y z
N ILE A 1 -7.83 22.18 21.96
CA ILE A 1 -7.49 20.78 21.61
C ILE A 1 -6.33 20.36 22.50
N ASP A 2 -6.44 19.23 23.18
CA ASP A 2 -5.44 18.75 24.15
C ASP A 2 -4.73 17.48 23.65
N LEU A 3 -5.34 16.74 22.73
CA LEU A 3 -4.87 15.49 22.21
C LEU A 3 -5.28 15.29 20.75
N ILE A 4 -4.37 14.80 19.94
CA ILE A 4 -4.61 14.32 18.58
C ILE A 4 -4.26 12.82 18.53
N ILE A 5 -5.22 11.99 18.13
CA ILE A 5 -5.02 10.57 17.89
C ILE A 5 -4.93 10.38 16.37
N GLY A 6 -3.75 10.09 15.89
CA GLY A 6 -3.46 9.84 14.48
C GLY A 6 -3.66 8.39 14.07
N GLY A 7 -3.58 8.10 12.77
CA GLY A 7 -3.76 6.74 12.24
C GLY A 7 -3.23 6.53 10.82
N HIS A 8 -3.59 7.36 9.87
CA HIS A 8 -3.40 7.16 8.44
C HIS A 8 -1.94 6.95 7.98
N SER A 9 -1.00 7.66 8.56
CA SER A 9 0.43 7.57 8.16
C SER A 9 1.14 6.31 8.65
N HIS A 10 0.48 5.46 9.45
CA HIS A 10 1.06 4.27 10.09
C HIS A 10 2.31 4.54 10.94
N THR A 11 2.51 5.77 11.36
CA THR A 11 3.70 6.16 12.13
C THR A 11 3.63 5.57 13.54
N ARG A 12 4.75 5.03 14.01
CA ARG A 12 4.89 4.60 15.40
C ARG A 12 5.34 5.76 16.26
N VAL A 13 4.43 6.30 17.07
CA VAL A 13 4.74 7.31 18.08
C VAL A 13 5.02 6.60 19.39
N GLY A 14 6.30 6.31 19.65
CA GLY A 14 6.73 5.52 20.82
C GLY A 14 6.87 6.31 22.11
N LYS A 15 6.93 7.63 22.05
CA LYS A 15 7.09 8.56 23.17
C LYS A 15 6.14 9.74 22.99
N GLU A 16 5.87 10.45 24.07
CA GLU A 16 5.10 11.68 24.03
C GLU A 16 5.69 12.66 23.01
N GLN A 17 4.87 13.07 22.05
CA GLN A 17 5.16 14.14 21.14
C GLN A 17 4.20 15.30 21.45
N ILE A 18 4.75 16.42 21.89
CA ILE A 18 3.97 17.61 22.22
C ILE A 18 4.35 18.70 21.22
N HIS A 19 3.38 19.18 20.48
CA HIS A 19 3.53 20.31 19.56
C HIS A 19 2.54 21.40 19.94
N ASN A 20 3.05 22.59 20.24
CA ASN A 20 2.24 23.73 20.72
C ASN A 20 1.30 23.36 21.89
N GLY A 21 1.78 22.57 22.84
CA GLY A 21 1.00 22.15 24.00
C GLY A 21 -0.01 21.02 23.73
N ILE A 22 -0.10 20.50 22.51
CA ILE A 22 -1.02 19.42 22.09
C ILE A 22 -0.23 18.12 22.01
N MET A 23 -0.71 17.08 22.70
CA MET A 23 -0.13 15.72 22.55
C MET A 23 -0.59 15.08 21.26
N ILE A 24 0.35 14.51 20.52
CA ILE A 24 0.07 13.74 19.29
C ILE A 24 0.47 12.29 19.55
N THR A 25 -0.40 11.35 19.17
CA THR A 25 -0.14 9.91 19.30
C THR A 25 -0.64 9.14 18.09
N GLN A 26 0.04 8.02 17.80
CA GLN A 26 -0.33 7.06 16.77
C GLN A 26 0.31 5.70 17.08
N ALA A 27 -0.45 4.61 16.97
CA ALA A 27 -0.06 3.27 17.40
C ALA A 27 0.46 2.37 16.25
N GLU A 28 1.04 2.95 15.18
CA GLU A 28 1.45 2.21 13.99
C GLU A 28 0.23 1.59 13.24
N ASN A 29 0.37 0.39 12.69
CA ASN A 29 -0.68 -0.30 11.93
C ASN A 29 -0.85 -1.76 12.38
N LYS A 30 -1.83 -2.44 11.80
CA LYS A 30 -2.07 -3.90 11.94
C LYS A 30 -2.17 -4.36 13.40
N LEU A 31 -2.65 -3.50 14.31
CA LEU A 31 -2.77 -3.78 15.75
C LEU A 31 -1.47 -4.30 16.41
N LYS A 32 -0.31 -3.86 15.93
CA LYS A 32 0.97 -4.24 16.55
C LYS A 32 1.14 -3.62 17.94
N TYR A 33 0.58 -2.43 18.14
CA TYR A 33 0.68 -1.66 19.37
C TYR A 33 -0.68 -1.10 19.79
N GLY A 34 -0.86 -0.92 21.08
CA GLY A 34 -1.92 -0.13 21.69
C GLY A 34 -1.32 1.09 22.39
N THR A 35 -2.02 2.22 22.39
CA THR A 35 -1.60 3.40 23.14
C THR A 35 -2.53 3.61 24.34
N LEU A 36 -1.97 3.57 25.54
CA LEU A 36 -2.67 3.96 26.77
C LEU A 36 -2.38 5.44 27.05
N ILE A 37 -3.43 6.25 27.08
CA ILE A 37 -3.32 7.68 27.36
C ILE A 37 -4.05 7.95 28.68
N LYS A 38 -3.40 8.66 29.59
CA LYS A 38 -4.00 9.15 30.82
C LYS A 38 -4.05 10.68 30.79
N LEU A 39 -5.25 11.21 30.87
CA LEU A 39 -5.51 12.64 31.03
C LEU A 39 -5.99 12.88 32.47
N THR A 40 -5.40 13.85 33.14
CA THR A 40 -5.82 14.25 34.49
C THR A 40 -6.11 15.76 34.46
N VAL A 41 -7.34 16.12 34.81
CA VAL A 41 -7.78 17.51 34.89
C VAL A 41 -7.81 17.91 36.36
N SER A 42 -7.02 18.90 36.73
CA SER A 42 -7.01 19.46 38.08
C SER A 42 -8.16 20.42 38.32
N SER A 43 -8.43 20.77 39.58
CA SER A 43 -9.55 21.66 39.96
C SER A 43 -9.41 23.09 39.37
N ASP A 44 -8.19 23.51 39.03
CA ASP A 44 -7.91 24.79 38.35
C ASP A 44 -7.99 24.68 36.81
N GLY A 45 -8.46 23.54 36.27
CA GLY A 45 -8.64 23.31 34.83
C GLY A 45 -7.37 22.94 34.08
N LYS A 46 -6.22 22.77 34.77
CA LYS A 46 -5.00 22.31 34.09
C LYS A 46 -5.09 20.85 33.71
N VAL A 47 -4.64 20.52 32.52
CA VAL A 47 -4.61 19.16 31.98
C VAL A 47 -3.17 18.63 32.00
N SER A 48 -2.93 17.57 32.77
CA SER A 48 -1.72 16.79 32.64
C SER A 48 -1.97 15.54 31.81
N ARG A 49 -0.95 15.11 31.05
CA ARG A 49 -1.04 14.04 30.08
C ARG A 49 0.10 13.07 30.27
N SER A 50 -0.15 11.78 30.09
CA SER A 50 0.90 10.78 29.94
C SER A 50 0.49 9.73 28.92
N MET A 51 1.46 9.15 28.25
CA MET A 51 1.27 8.15 27.21
C MET A 51 2.18 6.94 27.47
N GLN A 52 1.65 5.76 27.20
CA GLN A 52 2.41 4.52 27.16
C GLN A 52 2.06 3.76 25.87
N LEU A 53 3.06 3.44 25.07
CA LEU A 53 2.90 2.52 23.94
C LEU A 53 3.09 1.08 24.46
N ILE A 54 2.10 0.23 24.21
CA ILE A 54 2.06 -1.17 24.64
C ILE A 54 2.24 -2.05 23.43
N ASP A 55 3.27 -2.89 23.42
CA ASP A 55 3.47 -3.90 22.39
C ASP A 55 2.50 -5.07 22.63
N ILE A 56 1.59 -5.31 21.66
CA ILE A 56 0.59 -6.37 21.77
C ILE A 56 0.81 -7.52 20.76
N ARG A 57 1.88 -7.46 19.95
CA ARG A 57 2.18 -8.47 18.90
C ARG A 57 2.24 -9.90 19.42
N ASN A 58 2.71 -10.06 20.64
CA ASN A 58 2.87 -11.37 21.28
C ASN A 58 1.80 -11.65 22.35
N SER A 59 0.73 -10.85 22.40
CA SER A 59 -0.36 -11.10 23.32
C SER A 59 -1.08 -12.39 22.94
N LYS A 60 -1.20 -13.29 23.92
CA LYS A 60 -1.96 -14.54 23.79
C LYS A 60 -3.35 -14.46 24.45
N LYS A 61 -3.72 -13.28 24.95
CA LYS A 61 -5.02 -13.06 25.55
C LYS A 61 -6.02 -12.74 24.47
N GLU A 62 -7.09 -13.50 24.39
CA GLU A 62 -8.18 -13.31 23.47
C GLU A 62 -9.48 -13.05 24.25
N ASN A 63 -10.31 -12.16 23.72
CA ASN A 63 -11.70 -12.05 24.16
C ASN A 63 -12.52 -13.04 23.34
N PRO A 64 -13.21 -14.02 23.95
CA PRO A 64 -13.92 -15.07 23.23
C PRO A 64 -15.09 -14.53 22.39
N GLU A 65 -15.74 -13.46 22.81
CA GLU A 65 -16.83 -12.83 22.03
C GLU A 65 -16.30 -12.20 20.76
N ILE A 66 -15.17 -11.45 20.86
CA ILE A 66 -14.52 -10.86 19.68
C ILE A 66 -13.97 -11.96 18.77
N ARG A 67 -13.39 -13.02 19.34
CA ARG A 67 -12.93 -14.17 18.56
C ARG A 67 -14.06 -14.81 17.76
N ALA A 68 -15.20 -15.04 18.38
CA ALA A 68 -16.38 -15.61 17.70
C ALA A 68 -16.87 -14.73 16.53
N ILE A 69 -16.79 -13.39 16.68
CA ILE A 69 -17.12 -12.46 15.60
C ILE A 69 -16.12 -12.60 14.44
N VAL A 70 -14.82 -12.61 14.76
CA VAL A 70 -13.75 -12.75 13.75
C VAL A 70 -13.90 -14.07 13.00
N ASP A 71 -14.12 -15.17 13.71
CA ASP A 71 -14.26 -16.50 13.11
C ASP A 71 -15.47 -16.56 12.19
N ARG A 72 -16.63 -16.02 12.60
CA ARG A 72 -17.85 -15.95 11.77
C ARG A 72 -17.61 -15.23 10.44
N TYR A 73 -16.83 -14.12 10.42
CA TYR A 73 -16.54 -13.40 9.20
C TYR A 73 -15.44 -14.07 8.36
N ASN A 74 -14.53 -14.80 8.98
CA ASN A 74 -13.49 -15.54 8.28
C ASN A 74 -13.97 -16.89 7.74
N ASP A 75 -14.99 -17.50 8.35
CA ASP A 75 -15.59 -18.77 7.90
C ASP A 75 -16.59 -18.50 6.76
N ASN A 76 -16.08 -17.98 5.67
CA ASN A 76 -16.83 -17.71 4.45
C ASN A 76 -16.30 -18.60 3.33
N PRO A 77 -17.08 -19.56 2.82
CA PRO A 77 -16.65 -20.47 1.76
C PRO A 77 -16.15 -19.75 0.51
N VAL A 78 -16.74 -18.58 0.17
CA VAL A 78 -16.30 -17.79 -0.98
C VAL A 78 -14.89 -17.26 -0.77
N LEU A 79 -14.56 -16.77 0.43
CA LEU A 79 -13.23 -16.28 0.73
C LEU A 79 -12.15 -17.36 0.70
N ASN A 80 -12.53 -18.58 1.01
CA ASN A 80 -11.64 -19.74 1.05
C ASN A 80 -11.53 -20.46 -0.31
N GLN A 81 -12.27 -20.02 -1.32
CA GLN A 81 -12.17 -20.57 -2.68
C GLN A 81 -10.78 -20.33 -3.24
N VAL A 82 -10.11 -21.41 -3.65
CA VAL A 82 -8.82 -21.36 -4.36
C VAL A 82 -9.07 -20.94 -5.81
N ILE A 83 -8.40 -19.91 -6.26
CA ILE A 83 -8.53 -19.34 -7.61
C ILE A 83 -7.26 -19.46 -8.43
N ALA A 84 -6.12 -19.68 -7.78
CA ALA A 84 -4.82 -19.81 -8.43
C ALA A 84 -3.85 -20.62 -7.54
N THR A 85 -2.66 -20.87 -8.06
CA THR A 85 -1.55 -21.45 -7.30
C THR A 85 -0.31 -20.62 -7.53
N ALA A 86 0.31 -20.11 -6.47
CA ALA A 86 1.63 -19.52 -6.52
C ALA A 86 2.68 -20.62 -6.65
N THR A 87 3.52 -20.53 -7.68
CA THR A 87 4.57 -21.51 -7.95
C THR A 87 5.80 -21.28 -7.10
N ASP A 88 5.92 -20.09 -6.52
CA ASP A 88 7.01 -19.68 -5.62
C ASP A 88 6.50 -18.68 -4.59
N ASP A 89 7.33 -18.36 -3.58
CA ASP A 89 7.03 -17.34 -2.60
C ASP A 89 7.16 -15.95 -3.22
N PHE A 90 6.20 -15.06 -2.94
CA PHE A 90 6.35 -13.62 -3.11
C PHE A 90 6.74 -13.04 -1.75
N SER A 91 7.88 -12.38 -1.67
CA SER A 91 8.52 -11.99 -0.40
C SER A 91 8.69 -10.48 -0.23
N SER A 92 8.15 -9.69 -1.15
CA SER A 92 8.23 -8.23 -1.09
C SER A 92 6.99 -7.53 -1.65
N TYR A 93 6.84 -6.26 -1.28
CA TYR A 93 5.82 -5.40 -1.88
C TYR A 93 6.01 -5.20 -3.37
N GLU A 94 7.28 -5.18 -3.83
CA GLU A 94 7.60 -5.02 -5.25
C GLU A 94 7.12 -6.21 -6.08
N GLU A 95 7.45 -7.43 -5.67
CA GLU A 95 7.01 -8.64 -6.37
C GLU A 95 5.49 -8.71 -6.48
N LEU A 96 4.78 -8.38 -5.39
CA LEU A 96 3.33 -8.35 -5.36
C LEU A 96 2.76 -7.17 -6.17
N GLY A 97 3.43 -6.04 -6.20
CA GLY A 97 3.06 -4.89 -7.01
C GLY A 97 3.16 -5.20 -8.51
N TYR A 98 4.22 -5.85 -8.93
CA TYR A 98 4.37 -6.31 -10.32
C TYR A 98 3.34 -7.40 -10.66
N LEU A 99 3.07 -8.34 -9.76
CA LEU A 99 1.99 -9.33 -9.94
C LEU A 99 0.63 -8.65 -10.18
N MET A 100 0.31 -7.62 -9.39
CA MET A 100 -0.95 -6.87 -9.56
C MET A 100 -0.98 -6.11 -10.90
N ALA A 101 0.12 -5.48 -11.29
CA ALA A 101 0.21 -4.81 -12.60
C ALA A 101 0.06 -5.81 -13.76
N ASP A 102 0.70 -6.97 -13.67
CA ASP A 102 0.57 -8.04 -14.67
C ASP A 102 -0.87 -8.55 -14.77
N ALA A 103 -1.53 -8.77 -13.62
CA ALA A 103 -2.92 -9.22 -13.56
C ALA A 103 -3.87 -8.18 -14.17
N GLN A 104 -3.69 -6.90 -13.87
CA GLN A 104 -4.48 -5.81 -14.45
C GLN A 104 -4.28 -5.72 -15.96
N ARG A 105 -3.03 -5.79 -16.44
CA ARG A 105 -2.71 -5.76 -17.86
C ARG A 105 -3.36 -6.94 -18.60
N ALA A 106 -3.23 -8.13 -18.07
CA ALA A 106 -3.79 -9.34 -18.66
C ALA A 106 -5.33 -9.31 -18.70
N ALA A 107 -5.97 -8.89 -17.60
CA ALA A 107 -7.42 -8.80 -17.51
C ALA A 107 -8.01 -7.75 -18.46
N ALA A 108 -7.28 -6.64 -18.68
CA ALA A 108 -7.69 -5.56 -19.57
C ALA A 108 -7.37 -5.83 -21.05
N GLY A 109 -6.45 -6.77 -21.35
CA GLY A 109 -5.86 -6.92 -22.67
C GLY A 109 -5.12 -5.64 -23.13
N ALA A 110 -4.54 -4.89 -22.17
CA ALA A 110 -3.89 -3.63 -22.44
C ALA A 110 -2.40 -3.82 -22.84
N ASP A 111 -1.84 -2.82 -23.49
CA ASP A 111 -0.41 -2.80 -23.85
C ASP A 111 0.45 -2.68 -22.61
N ILE A 112 0.03 -1.83 -21.66
CA ILE A 112 0.76 -1.46 -20.44
C ILE A 112 -0.21 -1.50 -19.27
N ALA A 113 0.30 -1.78 -18.05
CA ALA A 113 -0.41 -1.48 -16.82
C ALA A 113 0.48 -0.76 -15.83
N LEU A 114 -0.16 0.07 -15.00
CA LEU A 114 0.46 0.82 -13.91
C LEU A 114 -0.27 0.53 -12.61
N MET A 115 0.50 0.31 -11.53
CA MET A 115 -0.04 0.06 -10.19
C MET A 115 0.66 0.95 -9.17
N ASN A 116 -0.12 1.66 -8.35
CA ASN A 116 0.42 2.51 -7.29
C ASN A 116 0.89 1.68 -6.08
N PRO A 117 2.03 2.02 -5.46
CA PRO A 117 2.58 1.25 -4.32
C PRO A 117 1.62 1.18 -3.13
N GLY A 118 0.85 2.24 -2.88
CA GLY A 118 -0.13 2.29 -1.80
C GLY A 118 -1.28 1.28 -1.94
N GLY A 119 -1.50 0.73 -3.13
CA GLY A 119 -2.49 -0.30 -3.38
C GLY A 119 -2.08 -1.69 -2.92
N VAL A 120 -0.78 -1.96 -2.73
CA VAL A 120 -0.26 -3.25 -2.27
C VAL A 120 -0.27 -3.29 -0.74
N ARG A 121 -1.07 -4.18 -0.13
CA ARG A 121 -1.34 -4.15 1.31
C ARG A 121 -0.74 -5.29 2.12
N ILE A 122 -0.14 -6.28 1.48
CA ILE A 122 0.67 -7.34 2.11
C ILE A 122 2.05 -7.37 1.47
N ASP A 123 3.02 -7.87 2.20
CA ASP A 123 4.44 -7.98 1.81
C ASP A 123 4.87 -9.43 1.55
N GLN A 124 3.96 -10.36 1.74
CA GLN A 124 4.23 -11.79 1.54
C GLN A 124 2.98 -12.50 1.02
N LEU A 125 3.17 -13.39 0.03
CA LEU A 125 2.22 -14.38 -0.40
C LEU A 125 2.98 -15.69 -0.61
N PRO A 126 2.77 -16.71 0.26
CA PRO A 126 3.55 -17.93 0.18
C PRO A 126 3.18 -18.77 -1.04
N LYS A 127 4.12 -19.60 -1.46
CA LYS A 127 3.91 -20.67 -2.43
C LYS A 127 2.75 -21.56 -2.01
N GLY A 128 1.91 -21.90 -2.98
CA GLY A 128 0.76 -22.78 -2.75
C GLY A 128 -0.56 -22.18 -3.23
N PRO A 129 -1.70 -22.66 -2.70
CA PRO A 129 -3.00 -22.20 -3.13
C PRO A 129 -3.24 -20.72 -2.79
N VAL A 130 -3.71 -19.97 -3.79
CA VAL A 130 -4.12 -18.57 -3.65
C VAL A 130 -5.63 -18.50 -3.59
N THR A 131 -6.17 -17.92 -2.53
CA THR A 131 -7.61 -17.82 -2.30
C THR A 131 -8.13 -16.42 -2.59
N ILE A 132 -9.45 -16.28 -2.72
CA ILE A 132 -10.11 -14.96 -2.81
C ILE A 132 -9.76 -14.10 -1.58
N LYS A 133 -9.62 -14.70 -0.40
CA LYS A 133 -9.18 -14.00 0.82
C LYS A 133 -7.79 -13.38 0.65
N ASN A 134 -6.85 -14.09 0.02
CA ASN A 134 -5.51 -13.55 -0.23
C ASN A 134 -5.58 -12.31 -1.16
N VAL A 135 -6.44 -12.34 -2.16
CA VAL A 135 -6.66 -11.17 -3.04
C VAL A 135 -7.20 -9.99 -2.26
N TYR A 136 -8.21 -10.17 -1.40
CA TYR A 136 -8.72 -9.10 -0.55
C TYR A 136 -7.70 -8.60 0.50
N GLN A 137 -6.78 -9.44 0.92
CA GLN A 137 -5.67 -9.02 1.79
C GLN A 137 -4.64 -8.19 1.03
N LEU A 138 -4.39 -8.55 -0.24
CA LEU A 138 -3.46 -7.87 -1.13
C LEU A 138 -4.02 -6.52 -1.59
N ASP A 139 -5.28 -6.49 -2.03
CA ASP A 139 -6.02 -5.29 -2.47
C ASP A 139 -7.40 -5.24 -1.79
N PRO A 140 -7.50 -4.62 -0.60
CA PRO A 140 -8.77 -4.49 0.12
C PRO A 140 -9.66 -3.36 -0.39
N PHE A 141 -9.26 -2.67 -1.43
CA PHE A 141 -9.97 -1.53 -1.98
C PHE A 141 -11.02 -2.00 -3.01
N GLY A 142 -12.14 -1.32 -3.08
CA GLY A 142 -13.16 -1.57 -4.09
C GLY A 142 -12.86 -0.83 -5.41
N ASN A 143 -11.60 -0.85 -5.85
CA ASN A 143 -11.22 -0.21 -7.10
C ASN A 143 -11.74 -0.98 -8.31
N GLU A 144 -12.14 -0.23 -9.34
CA GLU A 144 -12.46 -0.76 -10.66
C GLU A 144 -11.20 -0.79 -11.53
N LEU A 145 -11.15 -1.69 -12.49
CA LEU A 145 -10.13 -1.73 -13.53
C LEU A 145 -10.50 -0.72 -14.61
N VAL A 146 -9.66 0.27 -14.81
CA VAL A 146 -9.83 1.33 -15.83
C VAL A 146 -8.80 1.13 -16.94
N VAL A 147 -9.24 1.29 -18.18
CA VAL A 147 -8.38 1.32 -19.36
C VAL A 147 -8.47 2.71 -20.00
N THR A 148 -7.33 3.34 -20.17
CA THR A 148 -7.22 4.64 -20.84
C THR A 148 -6.23 4.56 -22.02
N LYS A 149 -6.12 5.64 -22.77
CA LYS A 149 -5.14 5.77 -23.85
C LYS A 149 -4.17 6.89 -23.51
N LEU A 150 -2.88 6.58 -23.47
CA LEU A 150 -1.82 7.53 -23.21
C LEU A 150 -0.74 7.41 -24.28
N SER A 151 -0.18 8.54 -24.70
CA SER A 151 1.04 8.56 -25.50
C SER A 151 2.25 8.12 -24.66
N GLY A 152 3.30 7.65 -25.32
CA GLY A 152 4.55 7.33 -24.60
C GLY A 152 5.11 8.52 -23.81
N GLY A 153 4.93 9.76 -24.32
CA GLY A 153 5.32 10.98 -23.63
C GLY A 153 4.51 11.24 -22.37
N GLU A 154 3.20 10.94 -22.36
CA GLU A 154 2.36 11.04 -21.17
C GLU A 154 2.72 9.96 -20.15
N ILE A 155 3.00 8.74 -20.59
CA ILE A 155 3.48 7.65 -19.72
C ILE A 155 4.80 8.04 -19.06
N PHE A 156 5.75 8.59 -19.83
CA PHE A 156 7.01 9.10 -19.31
C PHE A 156 6.80 10.19 -18.25
N SER A 157 5.92 11.15 -18.53
CA SER A 157 5.60 12.26 -17.63
C SER A 157 4.96 11.75 -16.33
N LEU A 158 4.08 10.77 -16.43
CA LEU A 158 3.42 10.14 -15.30
C LEU A 158 4.42 9.38 -14.42
N LEU A 159 5.28 8.55 -14.99
CA LEU A 159 6.33 7.83 -14.24
C LEU A 159 7.29 8.80 -13.55
N ARG A 160 7.66 9.89 -14.20
CA ARG A 160 8.52 10.92 -13.63
C ARG A 160 7.85 11.68 -12.48
N ALA A 161 6.57 12.04 -12.63
CA ALA A 161 5.80 12.75 -11.62
C ALA A 161 5.49 11.88 -10.40
N ALA A 162 5.28 10.58 -10.61
CA ALA A 162 5.02 9.60 -9.58
C ALA A 162 6.30 9.08 -8.89
N TRP A 163 7.48 9.58 -9.26
CA TRP A 163 8.72 9.21 -8.60
C TRP A 163 8.66 9.62 -7.13
N PRO A 164 8.89 8.71 -6.19
CA PRO A 164 8.73 9.00 -4.77
C PRO A 164 9.79 10.00 -4.29
N VAL A 165 9.35 10.93 -3.46
CA VAL A 165 10.22 11.91 -2.77
C VAL A 165 10.80 11.31 -1.48
N ASP A 166 10.29 10.15 -1.08
CA ASP A 166 10.68 9.38 0.10
C ASP A 166 11.04 7.93 -0.29
N ASP A 167 11.42 7.09 0.68
CA ASP A 167 11.82 5.68 0.47
C ASP A 167 10.70 4.75 -0.05
N ARG A 168 9.66 5.28 -0.67
CA ARG A 168 8.59 4.46 -1.27
C ARG A 168 9.00 4.00 -2.67
N SER A 169 8.49 2.84 -3.05
CA SER A 169 8.66 2.33 -4.41
C SER A 169 7.97 3.23 -5.43
N PRO A 170 8.54 3.40 -6.62
CA PRO A 170 7.84 4.02 -7.74
C PRO A 170 6.62 3.19 -8.17
N LEU A 171 5.89 3.65 -9.20
CA LEU A 171 4.81 2.84 -9.78
C LEU A 171 5.35 1.49 -10.27
N TYR A 172 4.61 0.43 -9.95
CA TYR A 172 4.85 -0.87 -10.56
C TYR A 172 4.29 -0.89 -11.97
N THR A 173 5.04 -1.45 -12.91
CA THR A 173 4.71 -1.43 -14.33
C THR A 173 4.57 -2.85 -14.88
N SER A 174 3.71 -3.04 -15.89
CA SER A 174 3.65 -4.24 -16.71
C SER A 174 3.56 -3.85 -18.19
N GLY A 175 4.17 -4.64 -19.07
CA GLY A 175 4.26 -4.35 -20.50
C GLY A 175 5.42 -3.42 -20.89
N ILE A 176 6.06 -2.80 -19.91
CA ILE A 176 7.27 -1.98 -20.06
C ILE A 176 8.27 -2.28 -18.95
N THR A 177 9.53 -1.98 -19.21
CA THR A 177 10.61 -1.93 -18.23
C THR A 177 11.19 -0.52 -18.18
N THR A 178 11.66 -0.11 -17.00
CA THR A 178 12.25 1.22 -16.78
C THR A 178 13.67 1.09 -16.28
N ASP A 179 14.58 1.89 -16.84
CA ASP A 179 15.94 2.10 -16.34
C ASP A 179 16.02 3.55 -15.86
N ILE A 180 16.23 3.74 -14.56
CA ILE A 180 16.17 5.05 -13.93
C ILE A 180 17.48 5.34 -13.24
N LYS A 181 18.18 6.35 -13.74
CA LYS A 181 19.38 6.90 -13.10
C LYS A 181 18.96 7.99 -12.12
N ILE A 182 19.36 7.84 -10.86
CA ILE A 182 19.08 8.81 -9.80
C ILE A 182 20.34 9.61 -9.45
N ASN A 183 20.16 10.87 -9.04
CA ASN A 183 21.23 11.71 -8.52
C ASN A 183 21.49 11.45 -7.02
N ASP A 184 22.47 12.15 -6.45
CA ASP A 184 22.83 12.03 -5.03
C ASP A 184 21.70 12.45 -4.06
N GLN A 185 20.66 13.12 -4.55
CA GLN A 185 19.50 13.54 -3.79
C GLN A 185 18.31 12.56 -3.94
N GLY A 186 18.50 11.45 -4.69
CA GLY A 186 17.46 10.46 -4.95
C GLY A 186 16.45 10.84 -6.03
N ASN A 187 16.68 11.96 -6.75
CA ASN A 187 15.79 12.37 -7.83
C ASN A 187 16.19 11.74 -9.17
N PRO A 188 15.24 11.45 -10.07
CA PRO A 188 15.56 10.90 -11.38
C PRO A 188 16.26 11.94 -12.26
N GLU A 189 17.51 11.63 -12.69
CA GLU A 189 18.25 12.37 -13.71
C GLU A 189 17.89 11.91 -15.12
N GLU A 190 17.78 10.61 -15.31
CA GLU A 190 17.44 9.98 -16.59
C GLU A 190 16.44 8.87 -16.35
N ILE A 191 15.41 8.81 -17.21
CA ILE A 191 14.44 7.73 -17.24
C ILE A 191 14.40 7.20 -18.66
N LYS A 192 14.73 5.92 -18.83
CA LYS A 192 14.57 5.18 -20.09
C LYS A 192 13.45 4.18 -19.92
N ILE A 193 12.57 4.09 -20.90
CA ILE A 193 11.46 3.16 -20.91
C ILE A 193 11.61 2.26 -22.13
N PHE A 194 11.44 0.97 -21.91
CA PHE A 194 11.52 -0.03 -22.97
C PHE A 194 10.25 -0.86 -23.00
N THR A 195 9.81 -1.24 -24.16
CA THR A 195 8.77 -2.24 -24.37
C THR A 195 9.30 -3.65 -24.07
N ASN A 196 8.43 -4.65 -23.90
CA ASN A 196 8.84 -6.02 -23.59
C ASN A 196 9.75 -6.68 -24.63
N ASP A 197 9.80 -6.18 -25.87
CA ASP A 197 10.73 -6.62 -26.89
C ASP A 197 12.09 -5.86 -26.85
N GLY A 198 12.31 -5.08 -25.80
CA GLY A 198 13.57 -4.36 -25.54
C GLY A 198 13.79 -3.11 -26.38
N LYS A 199 12.78 -2.64 -27.12
CA LYS A 199 12.87 -1.38 -27.87
C LYS A 199 12.54 -0.19 -27.00
N PRO A 200 13.15 0.98 -27.22
CA PRO A 200 12.72 2.20 -26.56
C PRO A 200 11.23 2.47 -26.80
N LEU A 201 10.52 2.91 -25.77
CA LEU A 201 9.12 3.31 -25.89
C LEU A 201 9.01 4.51 -26.85
N ASP A 202 8.17 4.41 -27.87
CA ASP A 202 7.92 5.53 -28.76
C ASP A 202 7.02 6.57 -28.08
N MET A 203 7.56 7.77 -27.91
CA MET A 203 6.90 8.87 -27.19
C MET A 203 5.64 9.39 -27.90
N ASN A 204 5.50 9.18 -29.20
CA ASN A 204 4.36 9.65 -30.00
C ASN A 204 3.29 8.57 -30.20
N THR A 205 3.63 7.31 -30.01
CA THR A 205 2.66 6.21 -30.12
C THR A 205 1.70 6.24 -28.94
N VAL A 206 0.42 5.98 -29.21
CA VAL A 206 -0.63 5.88 -28.19
C VAL A 206 -0.80 4.42 -27.78
N TYR A 207 -0.69 4.17 -26.50
CA TYR A 207 -0.82 2.85 -25.89
C TYR A 207 -2.11 2.76 -25.07
N THR A 208 -2.68 1.56 -24.99
CA THR A 208 -3.72 1.24 -24.01
C THR A 208 -3.06 0.97 -22.66
N VAL A 209 -3.52 1.68 -21.61
CA VAL A 209 -2.94 1.60 -20.27
C VAL A 209 -4.01 1.20 -19.27
N ALA A 210 -3.81 0.08 -18.59
CA ALA A 210 -4.66 -0.39 -17.50
C ALA A 210 -4.15 0.13 -16.16
N MET A 211 -5.07 0.54 -15.29
CA MET A 211 -4.79 0.96 -13.91
C MET A 211 -6.02 0.85 -13.04
N ASN A 212 -5.87 0.91 -11.74
CA ASN A 212 -7.02 0.96 -10.83
C ASN A 212 -7.69 2.35 -10.83
N SER A 213 -8.99 2.40 -10.49
CA SER A 213 -9.78 3.64 -10.52
C SER A 213 -9.27 4.72 -9.55
N TYR A 214 -8.55 4.36 -8.49
CA TYR A 214 -7.92 5.33 -7.59
C TYR A 214 -6.92 6.22 -8.34
N MET A 215 -6.13 5.64 -9.23
CA MET A 215 -5.12 6.39 -10.01
C MET A 215 -5.72 7.36 -11.02
N THR A 216 -7.02 7.23 -11.33
CA THR A 216 -7.73 8.11 -12.30
C THR A 216 -8.51 9.24 -11.63
N GLN A 217 -8.54 9.30 -10.29
CA GLN A 217 -9.32 10.28 -9.52
C GLN A 217 -8.48 11.46 -9.03
N VAL A 218 -7.22 11.55 -9.40
CA VAL A 218 -6.27 12.58 -8.96
C VAL A 218 -6.18 13.72 -9.96
#